data_6f4d6913ce765869e613813d50021e11
#
_entry.id   6f4d6913ce765869e613813d50021e11
#
_cell.length_a   1.000
_cell.length_b   1.000
_cell.length_c   1.000
_cell.angle_alpha   90.00
_cell.angle_beta   90.00
_cell.angle_gamma   90.00
#
_symmetry.space_group_name_H-M   'P 1'
#
loop_
_entity.id
_entity.type
_entity.pdbx_description
1 polymer ?
#
loop_
_entity_poly.entity_id
_entity_poly.type
_entity_poly.pdbx_seq_one_letter_code
_entity_poly.pdbx_strand_id
1 'polypeptide(L)'
;TAFCDDPARARIGAIETTSLLVHLRRPSRLSTLDLPDTQPFDDPAGRFAFSHNGDLRDYRAARERYRLQGRIFGRADSEVGERWLEDAWADTDSGPGELAALHDEFGGQANLAVLTRDGVPHHYAGNSENPVFTFRLGRIGVASTALYSIDRSVFAYAARGATNRRLVRLHTAVTLDETGRPTDSHGGRT
;
A
#
# COMPACT_ATOMS: atom_id res chain seq x y z
N THR A 1 -19.97 -8.37 0.23
CA THR A 1 -21.12 -8.46 1.15
C THR A 1 -20.66 -8.31 2.59
N ALA A 2 -19.64 -9.06 3.06
CA ALA A 2 -19.14 -9.00 4.43
C ALA A 2 -18.81 -7.56 4.89
N PHE A 3 -18.13 -6.78 4.05
CA PHE A 3 -17.80 -5.39 4.38
C PHE A 3 -19.05 -4.49 4.54
N CYS A 4 -20.11 -4.75 3.78
CA CYS A 4 -21.34 -3.95 3.87
C CYS A 4 -22.14 -4.24 5.12
N ASP A 5 -22.01 -5.47 5.65
CA ASP A 5 -22.77 -5.96 6.80
C ASP A 5 -21.95 -5.86 8.11
N ASP A 6 -20.68 -5.45 8.03
CA ASP A 6 -19.80 -5.35 9.19
C ASP A 6 -20.15 -4.11 10.03
N PRO A 7 -20.42 -4.28 11.34
CA PRO A 7 -20.58 -3.15 12.27
C PRO A 7 -19.38 -2.18 12.29
N ALA A 8 -18.17 -2.65 11.94
CA ALA A 8 -16.99 -1.81 11.82
C ALA A 8 -17.16 -0.72 10.75
N ARG A 9 -17.98 -0.95 9.71
CA ARG A 9 -18.28 0.05 8.68
C ARG A 9 -18.87 1.34 9.27
N ALA A 10 -19.77 1.23 10.23
CA ALA A 10 -20.36 2.39 10.89
C ALA A 10 -19.29 3.18 11.68
N ARG A 11 -18.32 2.48 12.27
CA ARG A 11 -17.19 3.11 12.98
C ARG A 11 -16.25 3.80 12.00
N ILE A 12 -15.92 3.19 10.88
CA ILE A 12 -15.10 3.79 9.82
C ILE A 12 -15.74 5.08 9.31
N GLY A 13 -17.07 5.07 9.06
CA GLY A 13 -17.79 6.25 8.61
C GLY A 13 -17.86 7.41 9.62
N ALA A 14 -17.51 7.18 10.88
CA ALA A 14 -17.44 8.20 11.92
C ALA A 14 -16.02 8.75 12.15
N ILE A 15 -15.00 8.20 11.45
CA ILE A 15 -13.62 8.68 11.57
C ILE A 15 -13.46 9.93 10.71
N GLU A 16 -13.09 11.03 11.35
CA GLU A 16 -12.63 12.23 10.69
C GLU A 16 -11.10 12.19 10.55
N THR A 17 -10.61 12.20 9.32
CA THR A 17 -9.17 12.13 9.02
C THR A 17 -8.84 12.89 7.76
N THR A 18 -7.60 13.36 7.65
CA THR A 18 -7.06 13.99 6.44
C THR A 18 -6.46 12.98 5.47
N SER A 19 -6.07 11.81 5.95
CA SER A 19 -5.44 10.75 5.17
C SER A 19 -5.94 9.37 5.60
N LEU A 20 -6.07 8.46 4.64
CA LEU A 20 -6.57 7.11 4.88
C LEU A 20 -5.87 6.10 3.97
N LEU A 21 -5.34 5.03 4.57
CA LEU A 21 -4.85 3.85 3.86
C LEU A 21 -5.86 2.71 4.03
N VAL A 22 -6.36 2.18 2.92
CA VAL A 22 -7.33 1.08 2.91
C VAL A 22 -6.79 -0.07 2.08
N HIS A 23 -6.82 -1.27 2.65
CA HIS A 23 -6.51 -2.49 1.93
C HIS A 23 -7.75 -3.39 1.84
N LEU A 24 -8.24 -3.59 0.62
CA LEU A 24 -9.30 -4.55 0.33
C LEU A 24 -8.67 -5.80 -0.30
N ARG A 25 -8.80 -6.93 0.37
CA ARG A 25 -8.10 -8.15 -0.01
C ARG A 25 -9.03 -9.22 -0.54
N ARG A 26 -8.67 -9.79 -1.69
CA ARG A 26 -9.12 -11.12 -2.11
C ARG A 26 -7.91 -12.05 -1.99
N PRO A 27 -7.86 -12.92 -0.97
CA PRO A 27 -6.68 -13.77 -0.78
C PRO A 27 -6.55 -14.78 -1.92
N SER A 28 -5.34 -14.97 -2.39
CA SER A 28 -5.02 -16.03 -3.36
C SER A 28 -5.03 -17.42 -2.73
N ARG A 29 -4.88 -17.49 -1.40
CA ARG A 29 -4.94 -18.73 -0.61
C ARG A 29 -5.80 -18.53 0.63
N LEU A 30 -6.73 -19.45 0.88
CA LEU A 30 -7.59 -19.41 2.08
C LEU A 30 -6.79 -19.52 3.39
N SER A 31 -5.61 -20.14 3.36
CA SER A 31 -4.72 -20.27 4.53
C SER A 31 -4.12 -18.97 5.02
N THR A 32 -4.32 -17.86 4.32
CA THR A 32 -3.88 -16.51 4.72
C THR A 32 -5.05 -15.62 5.13
N LEU A 33 -6.20 -16.19 5.49
CA LEU A 33 -7.37 -15.46 6.01
C LEU A 33 -7.31 -15.22 7.53
N ASP A 34 -6.10 -15.15 8.07
CA ASP A 34 -5.88 -14.91 9.49
C ASP A 34 -5.56 -13.43 9.76
N LEU A 35 -5.79 -13.01 11.00
CA LEU A 35 -5.54 -11.64 11.42
C LEU A 35 -4.07 -11.20 11.22
N PRO A 36 -3.05 -12.05 11.51
CA PRO A 36 -1.65 -11.71 11.24
C PRO A 36 -1.30 -11.48 9.76
N ASP A 37 -2.14 -11.94 8.84
CA ASP A 37 -1.98 -11.72 7.40
C ASP A 37 -2.85 -10.57 6.87
N THR A 38 -3.54 -9.85 7.76
CA THR A 38 -4.45 -8.76 7.40
C THR A 38 -3.70 -7.44 7.32
N GLN A 39 -3.94 -6.70 6.25
CA GLN A 39 -3.31 -5.41 5.97
C GLN A 39 -4.33 -4.26 6.14
N PRO A 40 -3.88 -3.03 6.39
CA PRO A 40 -2.47 -2.60 6.53
C PRO A 40 -1.80 -3.20 7.78
N PHE A 41 -0.49 -3.40 7.71
CA PHE A 41 0.33 -3.71 8.88
C PHE A 41 0.74 -2.40 9.58
N ASP A 42 0.75 -2.42 10.91
CA ASP A 42 1.19 -1.28 11.70
C ASP A 42 2.63 -1.50 12.19
N ASP A 43 3.51 -0.54 11.95
CA ASP A 43 4.84 -0.53 12.55
C ASP A 43 4.73 -0.49 14.09
N PRO A 44 5.39 -1.41 14.83
CA PRO A 44 5.32 -1.43 16.29
C PRO A 44 5.79 -0.14 16.99
N ALA A 45 6.68 0.62 16.36
CA ALA A 45 7.07 1.95 16.82
C ALA A 45 6.04 3.06 16.45
N GLY A 46 5.02 2.70 15.68
CA GLY A 46 3.96 3.60 15.25
C GLY A 46 4.42 4.70 14.29
N ARG A 47 5.45 4.46 13.50
CA ARG A 47 5.97 5.41 12.51
C ARG A 47 5.14 5.44 11.24
N PHE A 48 4.59 4.29 10.85
CA PHE A 48 3.81 4.13 9.62
C PHE A 48 2.84 2.96 9.69
N ALA A 49 1.89 2.93 8.76
CA ALA A 49 1.12 1.77 8.36
C ALA A 49 1.49 1.37 6.92
N PHE A 50 1.64 0.07 6.65
CA PHE A 50 2.11 -0.49 5.38
C PHE A 50 1.09 -1.38 4.70
N SER A 51 0.99 -1.29 3.38
CA SER A 51 0.14 -2.14 2.55
C SER A 51 0.87 -2.58 1.28
N HIS A 52 0.70 -3.84 0.91
CA HIS A 52 1.26 -4.48 -0.27
C HIS A 52 0.17 -5.16 -1.11
N ASN A 53 0.18 -4.92 -2.41
CA ASN A 53 -0.67 -5.60 -3.39
C ASN A 53 0.20 -6.26 -4.47
N GLY A 54 0.21 -7.59 -4.48
CA GLY A 54 1.00 -8.40 -5.40
C GLY A 54 1.72 -9.55 -4.73
N ASP A 55 2.95 -9.81 -5.17
CA ASP A 55 3.86 -10.79 -4.58
C ASP A 55 5.30 -10.28 -4.51
N LEU A 56 5.98 -10.58 -3.42
CA LEU A 56 7.43 -10.44 -3.25
C LEU A 56 8.08 -11.77 -3.59
N ARG A 57 9.05 -11.79 -4.50
CA ARG A 57 9.62 -13.03 -5.04
C ARG A 57 10.63 -13.68 -4.10
N ASP A 58 11.62 -12.93 -3.65
CA ASP A 58 12.82 -13.46 -2.99
C ASP A 58 12.77 -13.32 -1.45
N TYR A 59 11.57 -13.30 -0.89
CA TYR A 59 11.32 -13.04 0.53
C TYR A 59 11.70 -14.19 1.49
N ARG A 60 11.91 -15.43 1.00
CA ARG A 60 12.00 -16.63 1.86
C ARG A 60 13.15 -16.60 2.85
N ALA A 61 14.34 -16.15 2.41
CA ALA A 61 15.50 -16.04 3.29
C ALA A 61 15.29 -15.00 4.41
N ALA A 62 14.72 -13.85 4.05
CA ALA A 62 14.38 -12.81 5.01
C ALA A 62 13.29 -13.30 5.98
N ARG A 63 12.28 -14.03 5.47
CA ARG A 63 11.24 -14.64 6.31
C ARG A 63 11.84 -15.53 7.39
N GLU A 64 12.76 -16.43 7.03
CA GLU A 64 13.40 -17.32 7.99
C GLU A 64 14.21 -16.54 9.03
N ARG A 65 14.95 -15.53 8.62
CA ARG A 65 15.67 -14.61 9.52
C ARG A 65 14.72 -13.95 10.53
N TYR A 66 13.63 -13.35 10.06
CA TYR A 66 12.65 -12.68 10.95
C TYR A 66 11.88 -13.68 11.81
N ARG A 67 11.61 -14.89 11.32
CA ARG A 67 11.00 -15.96 12.09
C ARG A 67 11.88 -16.37 13.28
N LEU A 68 13.19 -16.53 13.07
CA LEU A 68 14.15 -16.83 14.14
C LEU A 68 14.26 -15.72 15.18
N GLN A 69 13.96 -14.49 14.79
CA GLN A 69 13.87 -13.33 15.69
C GLN A 69 12.50 -13.23 16.42
N GLY A 70 11.56 -14.11 16.13
CA GLY A 70 10.21 -14.06 16.70
C GLY A 70 9.33 -12.94 16.15
N ARG A 71 9.66 -12.40 14.97
CA ARG A 71 8.99 -11.24 14.35
C ARG A 71 7.97 -11.61 13.26
N ILE A 72 7.80 -12.89 12.94
CA ILE A 72 6.84 -13.38 11.95
C ILE A 72 5.71 -14.13 12.63
N PHE A 73 4.47 -13.72 12.38
CA PHE A 73 3.26 -14.27 12.99
C PHE A 73 2.31 -14.87 11.94
N GLY A 74 2.31 -14.34 10.72
CA GLY A 74 1.48 -14.76 9.60
C GLY A 74 2.22 -15.64 8.57
N ARG A 75 1.62 -15.75 7.40
CA ARG A 75 2.13 -16.56 6.29
C ARG A 75 2.36 -15.73 5.02
N ALA A 76 1.90 -14.48 4.98
CA ALA A 76 2.03 -13.62 3.83
C ALA A 76 3.47 -13.12 3.65
N ASP A 77 3.89 -12.98 2.41
CA ASP A 77 5.12 -12.30 2.02
C ASP A 77 5.10 -10.81 2.40
N SER A 78 3.92 -10.24 2.41
CA SER A 78 3.68 -8.83 2.80
C SER A 78 4.16 -8.52 4.22
N GLU A 79 4.04 -9.47 5.17
CA GLU A 79 4.57 -9.30 6.53
C GLU A 79 6.11 -9.21 6.51
N VAL A 80 6.76 -9.95 5.61
CA VAL A 80 8.23 -9.86 5.45
C VAL A 80 8.63 -8.49 4.92
N GLY A 81 7.88 -7.97 3.97
CA GLY A 81 8.08 -6.62 3.45
C GLY A 81 7.95 -5.56 4.53
N GLU A 82 6.94 -5.70 5.39
CA GLU A 82 6.74 -4.79 6.52
C GLU A 82 7.92 -4.87 7.52
N ARG A 83 8.40 -6.07 7.91
CA ARG A 83 9.57 -6.22 8.79
C ARG A 83 10.85 -5.63 8.19
N TRP A 84 11.00 -5.75 6.88
CA TRP A 84 12.12 -5.12 6.18
C TRP A 84 12.02 -3.59 6.25
N LEU A 85 10.83 -3.04 6.06
CA LEU A 85 10.60 -1.59 6.20
C LEU A 85 10.84 -1.10 7.63
N GLU A 86 10.43 -1.85 8.65
CA GLU A 86 10.74 -1.52 10.05
C GLU A 86 12.25 -1.31 10.27
N ASP A 87 13.07 -2.20 9.66
CA ASP A 87 14.52 -2.13 9.78
C ASP A 87 15.13 -0.99 8.96
N ALA A 88 14.53 -0.65 7.81
CA ALA A 88 15.04 0.35 6.88
C ALA A 88 14.53 1.77 7.18
N TRP A 89 13.37 1.89 7.87
CA TRP A 89 12.70 3.17 8.08
C TRP A 89 13.37 3.98 9.18
N ALA A 90 14.08 5.04 8.80
CA ALA A 90 14.60 6.03 9.74
C ALA A 90 13.52 7.03 10.18
N ASP A 91 13.65 7.60 11.36
CA ASP A 91 12.59 8.43 11.96
C ASP A 91 12.34 9.78 11.23
N THR A 92 13.33 10.30 10.49
CA THR A 92 13.27 11.68 10.00
C THR A 92 13.29 11.85 8.48
N ASP A 93 13.89 10.93 7.73
CA ASP A 93 14.16 11.14 6.30
C ASP A 93 13.62 10.02 5.41
N SER A 94 12.86 9.08 5.98
CA SER A 94 12.29 7.98 5.21
C SER A 94 11.07 8.42 4.41
N GLY A 95 10.93 7.85 3.23
CA GLY A 95 9.89 8.23 2.30
C GLY A 95 9.70 7.20 1.18
N PRO A 96 9.36 7.64 -0.02
CA PRO A 96 9.07 6.73 -1.12
C PRO A 96 10.30 5.94 -1.61
N GLY A 97 11.51 6.38 -1.28
CA GLY A 97 12.75 5.69 -1.63
C GLY A 97 12.87 4.31 -1.00
N GLU A 98 12.43 4.15 0.25
CA GLU A 98 12.43 2.87 0.97
C GLU A 98 11.48 1.86 0.34
N LEU A 99 10.37 2.32 -0.25
CA LEU A 99 9.47 1.45 -1.00
C LEU A 99 10.11 0.92 -2.29
N ALA A 100 10.88 1.77 -2.98
CA ALA A 100 11.64 1.33 -4.15
C ALA A 100 12.74 0.34 -3.74
N ALA A 101 13.48 0.61 -2.66
CA ALA A 101 14.53 -0.25 -2.14
C ALA A 101 13.99 -1.62 -1.68
N LEU A 102 12.79 -1.65 -1.06
CA LEU A 102 12.11 -2.90 -0.71
C LEU A 102 11.81 -3.74 -1.96
N HIS A 103 11.32 -3.10 -3.02
CA HIS A 103 11.07 -3.80 -4.27
C HIS A 103 12.36 -4.27 -4.94
N ASP A 104 13.43 -3.49 -4.87
CA ASP A 104 14.75 -3.88 -5.40
C ASP A 104 15.33 -5.08 -4.63
N GLU A 105 15.11 -5.15 -3.30
CA GLU A 105 15.55 -6.27 -2.46
C GLU A 105 14.84 -7.57 -2.80
N PHE A 106 13.51 -7.54 -2.95
CA PHE A 106 12.72 -8.76 -3.07
C PHE A 106 12.24 -9.07 -4.49
N GLY A 107 12.18 -8.07 -5.34
CA GLY A 107 11.58 -8.21 -6.68
C GLY A 107 10.11 -8.65 -6.66
N GLY A 108 9.62 -9.10 -7.79
CA GLY A 108 8.24 -9.58 -7.92
C GLY A 108 7.32 -8.57 -8.60
N GLN A 109 6.02 -8.70 -8.35
CA GLN A 109 4.97 -7.81 -8.86
C GLN A 109 4.33 -7.11 -7.64
N ALA A 110 4.86 -5.97 -7.22
CA ALA A 110 4.50 -5.37 -5.94
C ALA A 110 4.13 -3.90 -6.06
N ASN A 111 2.87 -3.56 -5.77
CA ASN A 111 2.49 -2.21 -5.41
C ASN A 111 2.58 -2.06 -3.89
N LEU A 112 3.26 -1.03 -3.44
CA LEU A 112 3.52 -0.78 -2.03
C LEU A 112 2.93 0.57 -1.64
N ALA A 113 2.39 0.67 -0.45
CA ALA A 113 1.89 1.92 0.10
C ALA A 113 2.22 2.03 1.59
N VAL A 114 2.58 3.22 1.99
CA VAL A 114 2.81 3.61 3.38
C VAL A 114 2.01 4.86 3.68
N LEU A 115 1.38 4.87 4.85
CA LEU A 115 0.85 6.06 5.47
C LEU A 115 1.67 6.33 6.73
N THR A 116 2.38 7.45 6.76
CA THR A 116 3.19 7.83 7.93
C THR A 116 2.32 8.30 9.10
N ARG A 117 2.89 8.34 10.31
CA ARG A 117 2.24 8.89 11.50
C ARG A 117 1.71 10.31 11.28
N ASP A 118 2.43 11.12 10.50
CA ASP A 118 2.05 12.51 10.21
C ASP A 118 1.03 12.62 9.07
N GLY A 119 0.51 11.49 8.60
CA GLY A 119 -0.54 11.42 7.60
C GLY A 119 -0.04 11.61 6.17
N VAL A 120 1.25 11.48 5.91
CA VAL A 120 1.83 11.58 4.56
C VAL A 120 1.75 10.24 3.85
N PRO A 121 1.05 10.13 2.72
CA PRO A 121 0.97 8.89 1.95
C PRO A 121 2.12 8.79 0.94
N HIS A 122 2.80 7.66 0.96
CA HIS A 122 3.78 7.26 -0.05
C HIS A 122 3.28 6.02 -0.77
N HIS A 123 3.57 5.91 -2.06
CA HIS A 123 3.29 4.68 -2.80
C HIS A 123 4.38 4.38 -3.83
N TYR A 124 4.50 3.11 -4.17
CA TYR A 124 5.34 2.58 -5.23
C TYR A 124 4.51 1.72 -6.17
N ALA A 125 4.67 1.93 -7.47
CA ALA A 125 3.99 1.17 -8.51
C ALA A 125 4.96 0.16 -9.14
N GLY A 126 4.93 -1.09 -8.70
CA GLY A 126 5.81 -2.15 -9.20
C GLY A 126 5.06 -3.38 -9.72
N ASN A 127 3.72 -3.30 -9.87
CA ASN A 127 2.91 -4.39 -10.35
C ASN A 127 2.26 -4.03 -11.68
N SER A 128 2.73 -4.66 -12.78
CA SER A 128 2.21 -4.43 -14.12
C SER A 128 0.83 -5.05 -14.37
N GLU A 129 0.46 -6.07 -13.59
CA GLU A 129 -0.84 -6.75 -13.71
C GLU A 129 -1.95 -5.96 -13.01
N ASN A 130 -1.59 -5.20 -11.96
CA ASN A 130 -2.49 -4.36 -11.20
C ASN A 130 -1.96 -2.92 -11.14
N PRO A 131 -2.05 -2.14 -12.22
CA PRO A 131 -1.45 -0.81 -12.27
C PRO A 131 -2.08 0.15 -11.27
N VAL A 132 -1.26 1.06 -10.74
CA VAL A 132 -1.70 2.14 -9.84
C VAL A 132 -2.19 3.32 -10.67
N PHE A 133 -3.33 3.87 -10.29
CA PHE A 133 -3.90 5.09 -10.83
C PHE A 133 -4.03 6.15 -9.76
N THR A 134 -3.79 7.39 -10.12
CA THR A 134 -4.16 8.54 -9.30
C THR A 134 -5.33 9.27 -9.92
N PHE A 135 -6.20 9.84 -9.08
CA PHE A 135 -7.33 10.66 -9.50
C PHE A 135 -7.82 11.54 -8.34
N ARG A 136 -8.79 12.39 -8.61
CA ARG A 136 -9.44 13.22 -7.58
C ARG A 136 -10.92 12.89 -7.47
N LEU A 137 -11.41 12.84 -6.24
CA LEU A 137 -12.84 12.85 -5.90
C LEU A 137 -13.14 14.14 -5.14
N GLY A 138 -13.63 15.15 -5.85
CA GLY A 138 -13.79 16.48 -5.28
C GLY A 138 -12.45 17.04 -4.79
N ARG A 139 -12.31 17.21 -3.47
CA ARG A 139 -11.07 17.71 -2.82
C ARG A 139 -10.09 16.60 -2.44
N ILE A 140 -10.50 15.34 -2.50
CA ILE A 140 -9.71 14.20 -2.06
C ILE A 140 -8.82 13.72 -3.21
N GLY A 141 -7.51 13.61 -2.97
CA GLY A 141 -6.59 12.89 -3.83
C GLY A 141 -6.62 11.40 -3.51
N VAL A 142 -6.59 10.56 -4.53
CA VAL A 142 -6.67 9.11 -4.40
C VAL A 142 -5.58 8.45 -5.24
N ALA A 143 -4.83 7.50 -4.64
CA ALA A 143 -4.07 6.50 -5.35
C ALA A 143 -4.76 5.14 -5.15
N SER A 144 -4.95 4.38 -6.20
CA SER A 144 -5.67 3.11 -6.13
C SER A 144 -5.15 2.11 -7.15
N THR A 145 -5.20 0.83 -6.78
CA THR A 145 -5.02 -0.29 -7.70
C THR A 145 -6.37 -0.79 -8.19
N ALA A 146 -6.41 -1.43 -9.34
CA ALA A 146 -7.43 -2.41 -9.75
C ALA A 146 -8.91 -2.02 -9.86
N LEU A 147 -9.31 -0.76 -9.86
CA LEU A 147 -10.67 -0.41 -10.33
C LEU A 147 -10.82 -0.49 -11.86
N TYR A 148 -9.76 -0.92 -12.54
CA TYR A 148 -9.64 -0.80 -13.99
C TYR A 148 -9.51 -2.10 -14.77
N SER A 149 -9.35 -3.25 -14.10
CA SER A 149 -8.83 -4.42 -14.79
C SER A 149 -9.75 -5.00 -15.86
N ILE A 150 -11.07 -4.96 -15.71
CA ILE A 150 -11.97 -5.62 -16.65
C ILE A 150 -13.18 -4.76 -17.02
N ASP A 151 -13.71 -3.97 -16.10
CA ASP A 151 -14.94 -3.20 -16.33
C ASP A 151 -14.78 -1.73 -15.89
N ARG A 152 -14.61 -0.86 -16.88
CA ARG A 152 -14.55 0.60 -16.65
C ARG A 152 -15.86 1.15 -16.06
N SER A 153 -16.96 0.44 -16.20
CA SER A 153 -18.26 0.84 -15.63
C SER A 153 -18.24 0.78 -14.11
N VAL A 154 -17.55 -0.21 -13.52
CA VAL A 154 -17.39 -0.33 -12.05
C VAL A 154 -16.64 0.88 -11.50
N PHE A 155 -15.58 1.33 -12.17
CA PHE A 155 -14.89 2.55 -11.74
C PHE A 155 -15.79 3.79 -11.87
N ALA A 156 -16.49 3.94 -12.98
CA ALA A 156 -17.39 5.08 -13.20
C ALA A 156 -18.51 5.11 -12.17
N TYR A 157 -18.96 3.97 -11.70
CA TYR A 157 -19.96 3.85 -10.64
C TYR A 157 -19.34 4.16 -9.26
N ALA A 158 -18.23 3.53 -8.90
CA ALA A 158 -17.61 3.65 -7.58
C ALA A 158 -16.93 5.00 -7.36
N ALA A 159 -16.33 5.55 -8.41
CA ALA A 159 -15.62 6.83 -8.39
C ALA A 159 -16.32 7.89 -9.24
N ARG A 160 -17.63 8.00 -9.08
CA ARG A 160 -18.45 8.96 -9.83
C ARG A 160 -17.96 10.39 -9.60
N GLY A 161 -17.67 11.09 -10.70
CA GLY A 161 -17.10 12.44 -10.64
C GLY A 161 -15.58 12.48 -10.49
N ALA A 162 -14.89 11.35 -10.64
CA ALA A 162 -13.42 11.33 -10.65
C ALA A 162 -12.85 12.16 -11.79
N THR A 163 -11.91 13.05 -11.44
CA THR A 163 -11.20 13.92 -12.37
C THR A 163 -9.69 13.64 -12.29
N ASN A 164 -8.92 14.18 -13.25
CA ASN A 164 -7.44 14.11 -13.26
C ASN A 164 -6.88 12.69 -13.16
N ARG A 165 -7.53 11.74 -13.80
CA ARG A 165 -7.06 10.34 -13.80
C ARG A 165 -5.75 10.21 -14.54
N ARG A 166 -4.77 9.59 -13.89
CA ARG A 166 -3.46 9.31 -14.46
C ARG A 166 -3.02 7.90 -14.06
N LEU A 167 -2.42 7.20 -15.02
CA LEU A 167 -1.69 5.97 -14.74
C LEU A 167 -0.33 6.34 -14.13
N VAL A 168 0.01 5.72 -13.01
CA VAL A 168 1.35 5.85 -12.44
C VAL A 168 2.32 5.00 -13.26
N ARG A 169 3.46 5.57 -13.61
CA ARG A 169 4.51 4.84 -14.33
C ARG A 169 5.05 3.73 -13.44
N LEU A 170 5.30 2.56 -14.04
CA LEU A 170 5.96 1.45 -13.35
C LEU A 170 7.33 1.86 -12.81
N HIS A 171 7.72 1.24 -11.71
CA HIS A 171 8.97 1.49 -10.98
C HIS A 171 9.12 2.95 -10.55
N THR A 172 8.01 3.57 -10.18
CA THR A 172 7.98 4.95 -9.65
C THR A 172 7.49 4.94 -8.22
N ALA A 173 8.31 5.54 -7.35
CA ALA A 173 7.97 5.81 -5.96
C ALA A 173 7.56 7.28 -5.82
N VAL A 174 6.47 7.56 -5.13
CA VAL A 174 5.85 8.89 -5.08
C VAL A 174 5.31 9.19 -3.69
N THR A 175 5.49 10.44 -3.25
CA THR A 175 4.72 11.03 -2.15
C THR A 175 3.51 11.77 -2.72
N LEU A 176 2.37 11.67 -2.10
CA LEU A 176 1.20 12.50 -2.43
C LEU A 176 1.12 13.69 -1.49
N ASP A 177 0.89 14.87 -2.05
CA ASP A 177 0.58 16.07 -1.28
C ASP A 177 -0.88 16.04 -0.75
N GLU A 178 -1.24 17.01 0.05
CA GLU A 178 -2.60 17.20 0.61
C GLU A 178 -3.68 17.22 -0.47
N THR A 179 -3.32 17.55 -1.72
CA THR A 179 -4.24 17.58 -2.86
C THR A 179 -4.25 16.28 -3.64
N GLY A 180 -3.44 15.26 -3.21
CA GLY A 180 -3.27 13.97 -3.87
C GLY A 180 -2.46 14.08 -5.16
N ARG A 181 -1.67 15.13 -5.32
CA ARG A 181 -0.73 15.24 -6.43
C ARG A 181 0.59 14.60 -6.04
N PRO A 182 1.24 13.89 -6.97
CA PRO A 182 2.63 13.49 -6.75
C PRO A 182 3.49 14.73 -6.51
N THR A 183 4.18 14.75 -5.37
CA THR A 183 5.30 15.66 -5.18
C THR A 183 6.50 14.98 -5.86
N ASP A 184 7.26 15.73 -6.65
CA ASP A 184 8.44 15.20 -7.31
C ASP A 184 9.40 14.65 -6.26
N SER A 185 9.40 13.33 -6.10
CA SER A 185 10.51 12.64 -5.46
C SER A 185 11.71 12.83 -6.37
N HIS A 186 12.79 13.33 -5.85
CA HIS A 186 14.06 13.53 -6.56
C HIS A 186 14.35 12.33 -7.45
N GLY A 187 14.36 12.57 -8.75
CA GLY A 187 14.70 11.56 -9.73
C GLY A 187 16.06 10.97 -9.40
N GLY A 188 16.07 9.64 -9.21
CA GLY A 188 17.31 8.90 -9.09
C GLY A 188 18.24 9.30 -10.22
N ARG A 189 19.47 9.62 -9.85
CA ARG A 189 20.56 9.93 -10.77
C ARG A 189 20.67 8.79 -11.80
N THR A 190 20.66 9.17 -13.05
CA THR A 190 21.05 8.35 -14.21
C THR A 190 22.41 7.71 -14.02
#